data_49505f0a459c7afd282fcf24104122eb
#
_entry.id   49505f0a459c7afd282fcf24104122eb
#
_cell.length_a   1.000
_cell.length_b   1.000
_cell.length_c   1.000
_cell.angle_alpha   90.00
_cell.angle_beta   90.00
_cell.angle_gamma   90.00
#
_symmetry.space_group_name_H-M   'P 1'
#
loop_
_entity.id
_entity.type
_entity.pdbx_description
1 polymer ?
#
loop_
_entity_poly.entity_id
_entity_poly.type
_entity_poly.pdbx_seq_one_letter_code
_entity_poly.pdbx_strand_id
1 'polypeptide(L)'
;MSIASVAACGPSNEAQVSLADVAQAAARQDDRMSVEDLATALIEQRGDFKLIDVRMPEEFENGSIADAVNIPIAQLVAQDVLSSLPTDRKVIVYSNGSENAAKATVMLRLSGIDAHLLTGGYNAWHKRILNPDISAAELDGESLKVSEQRAYACYFVGERSGALQRSDSDEPFVPPVFEEIGDELEDLPPPSEEGC
;
A
#
# COMPACT_ATOMS: atom_id res chain seq x y z
N MET A 1 10.18 -24.32 58.17
CA MET A 1 10.97 -24.01 56.96
C MET A 1 10.05 -24.12 55.77
N SER A 2 9.52 -22.96 55.28
CA SER A 2 8.65 -22.90 54.09
C SER A 2 9.52 -22.61 52.89
N ILE A 3 9.46 -23.52 51.92
CA ILE A 3 10.15 -23.34 50.62
C ILE A 3 9.18 -22.61 49.73
N ALA A 4 9.47 -21.35 49.44
CA ALA A 4 8.71 -20.57 48.44
C ALA A 4 9.15 -21.05 47.03
N SER A 5 8.20 -21.66 46.31
CA SER A 5 8.37 -22.02 44.89
C SER A 5 8.28 -20.74 44.07
N VAL A 6 9.41 -20.31 43.50
CA VAL A 6 9.46 -19.22 42.49
C VAL A 6 9.01 -19.85 41.18
N ALA A 7 7.79 -19.55 40.74
CA ALA A 7 7.35 -19.87 39.40
C ALA A 7 8.12 -18.97 38.42
N ALA A 8 9.06 -19.53 37.69
CA ALA A 8 9.69 -18.87 36.55
C ALA A 8 8.63 -18.73 35.45
N CYS A 9 8.15 -17.49 35.20
CA CYS A 9 7.54 -17.14 33.93
C CYS A 9 8.59 -17.34 32.83
N GLY A 10 8.48 -18.43 32.11
CA GLY A 10 9.22 -18.61 30.87
C GLY A 10 8.80 -17.55 29.85
N PRO A 11 9.70 -17.16 28.93
CA PRO A 11 9.32 -16.21 27.88
C PRO A 11 8.13 -16.80 27.10
N SER A 12 7.07 -16.01 26.96
CA SER A 12 5.97 -16.31 26.06
C SER A 12 6.59 -16.49 24.66
N ASN A 13 6.50 -17.71 24.14
CA ASN A 13 6.92 -18.03 22.76
C ASN A 13 5.84 -17.43 21.84
N GLU A 14 5.86 -16.12 21.68
CA GLU A 14 5.16 -15.47 20.57
C GLU A 14 5.81 -16.01 19.31
N ALA A 15 5.01 -16.68 18.49
CA ALA A 15 5.49 -17.31 17.26
C ALA A 15 6.07 -16.21 16.36
N GLN A 16 7.39 -16.05 16.39
CA GLN A 16 8.08 -15.08 15.53
C GLN A 16 7.87 -15.52 14.08
N VAL A 17 7.29 -14.63 13.28
CA VAL A 17 7.14 -14.86 11.83
C VAL A 17 8.53 -15.04 11.22
N SER A 18 8.78 -16.20 10.63
CA SER A 18 10.08 -16.51 10.04
C SER A 18 10.17 -15.96 8.61
N LEU A 19 11.39 -15.77 8.12
CA LEU A 19 11.62 -15.43 6.71
C LEU A 19 11.01 -16.48 5.76
N ALA A 20 10.97 -17.75 6.17
CA ALA A 20 10.36 -18.84 5.38
C ALA A 20 8.83 -18.64 5.27
N ASP A 21 8.16 -18.21 6.33
CA ASP A 21 6.71 -17.93 6.31
C ASP A 21 6.39 -16.76 5.38
N VAL A 22 7.21 -15.71 5.41
CA VAL A 22 7.08 -14.55 4.51
C VAL A 22 7.28 -14.98 3.05
N ALA A 23 8.31 -15.79 2.78
CA ALA A 23 8.57 -16.30 1.44
C ALA A 23 7.44 -17.21 0.92
N GLN A 24 6.86 -18.06 1.77
CA GLN A 24 5.72 -18.90 1.41
C GLN A 24 4.46 -18.07 1.12
N ALA A 25 4.16 -17.06 1.91
CA ALA A 25 3.03 -16.17 1.67
C ALA A 25 3.18 -15.43 0.33
N ALA A 26 4.38 -14.92 0.04
CA ALA A 26 4.68 -14.29 -1.25
C ALA A 26 4.52 -15.26 -2.43
N ALA A 27 4.99 -16.50 -2.29
CA ALA A 27 4.86 -17.53 -3.33
C ALA A 27 3.40 -17.92 -3.61
N ARG A 28 2.55 -17.94 -2.57
CA ARG A 28 1.10 -18.22 -2.70
C ARG A 28 0.27 -16.97 -3.03
N GLN A 29 0.88 -15.80 -3.03
CA GLN A 29 0.21 -14.50 -3.20
C GLN A 29 -0.82 -14.18 -2.09
N ASP A 30 -0.67 -14.79 -0.93
CA ASP A 30 -1.53 -14.56 0.24
C ASP A 30 -1.20 -13.22 0.94
N ASP A 31 -0.15 -12.55 0.50
CA ASP A 31 0.41 -11.32 1.06
C ASP A 31 -0.04 -10.05 0.31
N ARG A 32 -1.10 -10.14 -0.50
CA ARG A 32 -1.52 -9.02 -1.35
C ARG A 32 -3.02 -8.87 -1.46
N MET A 33 -3.44 -7.67 -1.84
CA MET A 33 -4.82 -7.28 -2.13
C MET A 33 -4.87 -6.54 -3.48
N SER A 34 -5.92 -6.74 -4.26
CA SER A 34 -6.15 -5.95 -5.47
C SER A 34 -6.73 -4.57 -5.15
N VAL A 35 -6.66 -3.62 -6.09
CA VAL A 35 -7.30 -2.31 -5.90
C VAL A 35 -8.81 -2.41 -5.95
N GLU A 36 -9.37 -3.39 -6.62
CA GLU A 36 -10.81 -3.68 -6.67
C GLU A 36 -11.32 -4.21 -5.34
N ASP A 37 -10.61 -5.17 -4.73
CA ASP A 37 -10.95 -5.69 -3.40
C ASP A 37 -10.88 -4.59 -2.34
N LEU A 38 -9.88 -3.70 -2.44
CA LEU A 38 -9.77 -2.53 -1.56
C LEU A 38 -10.94 -1.56 -1.79
N ALA A 39 -11.30 -1.27 -3.05
CA ALA A 39 -12.42 -0.39 -3.36
C ALA A 39 -13.72 -0.93 -2.77
N THR A 40 -14.00 -2.21 -2.94
CA THR A 40 -15.15 -2.89 -2.33
C THR A 40 -15.11 -2.77 -0.80
N ALA A 41 -13.97 -3.05 -0.18
CA ALA A 41 -13.83 -2.98 1.28
C ALA A 41 -14.06 -1.56 1.83
N LEU A 42 -13.62 -0.52 1.12
CA LEU A 42 -13.86 0.88 1.50
C LEU A 42 -15.34 1.27 1.33
N ILE A 43 -16.00 0.85 0.23
CA ILE A 43 -17.44 1.07 0.01
C ILE A 43 -18.27 0.39 1.11
N GLU A 44 -17.90 -0.82 1.49
CA GLU A 44 -18.54 -1.59 2.57
C GLU A 44 -18.18 -1.06 3.96
N GLN A 45 -17.32 -0.05 4.07
CA GLN A 45 -16.84 0.54 5.33
C GLN A 45 -16.25 -0.52 6.28
N ARG A 46 -15.49 -1.47 5.73
CA ARG A 46 -14.89 -2.54 6.52
C ARG A 46 -13.82 -1.99 7.45
N GLY A 47 -13.86 -2.43 8.71
CA GLY A 47 -12.91 -2.04 9.76
C GLY A 47 -11.82 -3.09 10.05
N ASP A 48 -11.72 -4.15 9.22
CA ASP A 48 -10.81 -5.29 9.43
C ASP A 48 -9.40 -5.06 8.87
N PHE A 49 -9.11 -3.84 8.42
CA PHE A 49 -7.78 -3.46 7.95
C PHE A 49 -7.42 -2.01 8.32
N LYS A 50 -6.13 -1.69 8.21
CA LYS A 50 -5.57 -0.32 8.23
C LYS A 50 -4.81 -0.08 6.94
N LEU A 51 -5.05 1.04 6.28
CA LEU A 51 -4.39 1.41 5.03
C LEU A 51 -3.23 2.35 5.30
N ILE A 52 -2.04 2.04 4.77
CA ILE A 52 -0.80 2.81 4.95
C ILE A 52 -0.22 3.18 3.59
N ASP A 53 0.02 4.48 3.40
CA ASP A 53 0.77 5.03 2.28
C ASP A 53 2.23 5.22 2.69
N VAL A 54 3.15 4.54 2.00
CA VAL A 54 4.60 4.65 2.30
C VAL A 54 5.34 5.61 1.39
N ARG A 55 4.62 6.42 0.61
CA ARG A 55 5.18 7.48 -0.23
C ARG A 55 5.67 8.66 0.61
N MET A 56 6.33 9.59 -0.06
CA MET A 56 6.69 10.86 0.57
C MET A 56 5.44 11.68 0.92
N PRO A 57 5.50 12.53 1.96
CA PRO A 57 4.34 13.35 2.38
C PRO A 57 3.77 14.21 1.25
N GLU A 58 4.62 14.77 0.41
CA GLU A 58 4.22 15.63 -0.71
C GLU A 58 3.39 14.86 -1.75
N GLU A 59 3.73 13.58 -1.98
CA GLU A 59 2.96 12.70 -2.88
C GLU A 59 1.60 12.35 -2.29
N PHE A 60 1.56 12.11 -0.97
CA PHE A 60 0.33 11.84 -0.23
C PHE A 60 -0.62 13.04 -0.25
N GLU A 61 -0.09 14.25 -0.04
CA GLU A 61 -0.86 15.49 -0.07
C GLU A 61 -1.44 15.79 -1.45
N ASN A 62 -0.69 15.47 -2.52
CA ASN A 62 -1.13 15.62 -3.91
C ASN A 62 -2.23 14.63 -4.32
N GLY A 63 -2.49 13.62 -3.51
CA GLY A 63 -3.58 12.67 -3.69
C GLY A 63 -3.27 11.33 -3.02
N SER A 64 -4.27 10.79 -2.33
CA SER A 64 -4.16 9.55 -1.57
C SER A 64 -5.44 8.72 -1.70
N ILE A 65 -5.37 7.45 -1.31
CA ILE A 65 -6.56 6.61 -1.15
C ILE A 65 -7.27 7.03 0.14
N ALA A 66 -8.60 7.05 0.13
CA ALA A 66 -9.40 7.39 1.30
C ALA A 66 -9.01 6.55 2.53
N ASP A 67 -9.06 7.13 3.72
CA ASP A 67 -8.74 6.51 5.02
C ASP A 67 -7.28 6.03 5.17
N ALA A 68 -6.40 6.34 4.22
CA ALA A 68 -4.99 6.02 4.32
C ALA A 68 -4.27 6.94 5.33
N VAL A 69 -3.30 6.36 6.04
CA VAL A 69 -2.36 7.09 6.89
C VAL A 69 -1.00 7.11 6.19
N ASN A 70 -0.40 8.29 6.06
CA ASN A 70 0.94 8.39 5.49
C ASN A 70 2.00 8.06 6.54
N ILE A 71 2.80 7.06 6.25
CA ILE A 71 3.99 6.68 7.03
C ILE A 71 5.11 6.39 6.03
N PRO A 72 5.97 7.35 5.71
CA PRO A 72 7.06 7.16 4.76
C PRO A 72 7.90 5.92 5.07
N ILE A 73 8.31 5.19 4.03
CA ILE A 73 9.00 3.89 4.19
C ILE A 73 10.23 3.97 5.12
N ALA A 74 10.93 5.11 5.14
CA ALA A 74 12.09 5.32 6.01
C ALA A 74 11.74 5.35 7.51
N GLN A 75 10.49 5.64 7.86
CA GLN A 75 10.00 5.72 9.23
C GLN A 75 9.27 4.45 9.67
N LEU A 76 8.92 3.58 8.73
CA LEU A 76 8.00 2.46 8.94
C LEU A 76 8.45 1.47 10.02
N VAL A 77 9.76 1.26 10.16
CA VAL A 77 10.34 0.29 11.10
C VAL A 77 10.81 0.93 12.41
N ALA A 78 10.50 2.20 12.64
CA ALA A 78 10.77 2.84 13.93
C ALA A 78 9.90 2.20 15.03
N GLN A 79 10.46 2.00 16.21
CA GLN A 79 9.82 1.23 17.29
C GLN A 79 8.47 1.81 17.73
N ASP A 80 8.37 3.12 17.78
CA ASP A 80 7.14 3.86 18.09
C ASP A 80 6.07 3.65 17.02
N VAL A 81 6.47 3.65 15.74
CA VAL A 81 5.58 3.38 14.61
C VAL A 81 5.08 1.93 14.68
N LEU A 82 5.99 0.95 14.78
CA LEU A 82 5.61 -0.47 14.87
C LEU A 82 4.65 -0.72 16.04
N SER A 83 4.90 -0.11 17.19
CA SER A 83 4.04 -0.25 18.37
C SER A 83 2.65 0.40 18.21
N SER A 84 2.50 1.33 17.26
CA SER A 84 1.23 1.99 16.94
C SER A 84 0.39 1.23 15.92
N LEU A 85 0.99 0.26 15.21
CA LEU A 85 0.28 -0.52 14.21
C LEU A 85 -0.62 -1.58 14.86
N PRO A 86 -1.80 -1.84 14.26
CA PRO A 86 -2.70 -2.85 14.80
C PRO A 86 -2.12 -4.26 14.62
N THR A 87 -2.35 -5.10 15.62
CA THR A 87 -2.03 -6.54 15.60
C THR A 87 -3.27 -7.42 15.46
N ASP A 88 -4.46 -6.81 15.54
CA ASP A 88 -5.77 -7.46 15.51
C ASP A 88 -6.45 -7.44 14.12
N ARG A 89 -5.83 -6.76 13.16
CA ARG A 89 -6.36 -6.60 11.80
C ARG A 89 -5.23 -6.47 10.78
N LYS A 90 -5.56 -6.63 9.50
CA LYS A 90 -4.60 -6.51 8.40
C LYS A 90 -4.08 -5.09 8.24
N VAL A 91 -2.83 -4.97 7.83
CA VAL A 91 -2.23 -3.70 7.40
C VAL A 91 -2.01 -3.76 5.89
N ILE A 92 -2.76 -2.96 5.14
CA ILE A 92 -2.61 -2.86 3.69
C ILE A 92 -1.63 -1.73 3.38
N VAL A 93 -0.58 -2.04 2.64
CA VAL A 93 0.51 -1.11 2.33
C VAL A 93 0.53 -0.77 0.86
N TYR A 94 0.61 0.51 0.52
CA TYR A 94 0.77 0.94 -0.86
C TYR A 94 1.83 2.04 -1.02
N SER A 95 2.36 2.12 -2.24
CA SER A 95 3.20 3.19 -2.74
C SER A 95 2.67 3.62 -4.11
N ASN A 96 3.43 4.33 -4.94
CA ASN A 96 3.03 4.62 -6.32
C ASN A 96 2.76 3.33 -7.11
N GLY A 97 3.73 2.41 -7.08
CA GLY A 97 3.60 1.06 -7.65
C GLY A 97 3.76 -0.02 -6.58
N SER A 98 4.09 -1.24 -7.01
CA SER A 98 4.22 -2.38 -6.09
C SER A 98 5.58 -2.47 -5.40
N GLU A 99 6.64 -1.87 -5.94
CA GLU A 99 8.02 -2.15 -5.50
C GLU A 99 8.30 -1.75 -4.05
N ASN A 100 8.14 -0.46 -3.71
CA ASN A 100 8.39 0.02 -2.35
C ASN A 100 7.37 -0.53 -1.36
N ALA A 101 6.12 -0.72 -1.77
CA ALA A 101 5.10 -1.35 -0.96
C ALA A 101 5.45 -2.82 -0.63
N ALA A 102 6.00 -3.57 -1.59
CA ALA A 102 6.45 -4.94 -1.34
C ALA A 102 7.61 -4.99 -0.33
N LYS A 103 8.60 -4.10 -0.45
CA LYS A 103 9.68 -3.96 0.54
C LYS A 103 9.13 -3.65 1.93
N ALA A 104 8.20 -2.71 2.03
CA ALA A 104 7.55 -2.32 3.27
C ALA A 104 6.73 -3.48 3.87
N THR A 105 5.98 -4.21 3.05
CA THR A 105 5.22 -5.39 3.47
C THR A 105 6.11 -6.46 4.09
N VAL A 106 7.26 -6.78 3.45
CA VAL A 106 8.23 -7.74 3.99
C VAL A 106 8.78 -7.29 5.34
N MET A 107 9.16 -6.00 5.47
CA MET A 107 9.68 -5.46 6.73
C MET A 107 8.65 -5.56 7.85
N LEU A 108 7.41 -5.19 7.61
CA LEU A 108 6.32 -5.27 8.58
C LEU A 108 6.02 -6.71 8.99
N ARG A 109 5.96 -7.65 8.02
CA ARG A 109 5.72 -9.07 8.32
C ARG A 109 6.83 -9.67 9.17
N LEU A 110 8.09 -9.34 8.91
CA LEU A 110 9.22 -9.76 9.76
C LEU A 110 9.18 -9.12 11.16
N SER A 111 8.47 -7.99 11.31
CA SER A 111 8.20 -7.35 12.61
C SER A 111 6.94 -7.89 13.30
N GLY A 112 6.31 -8.94 12.77
CA GLY A 112 5.13 -9.58 13.37
C GLY A 112 3.78 -8.93 12.99
N ILE A 113 3.75 -7.98 12.07
CA ILE A 113 2.52 -7.32 11.60
C ILE A 113 1.93 -8.11 10.43
N ASP A 114 0.60 -8.35 10.42
CA ASP A 114 -0.09 -8.98 9.28
C ASP A 114 -0.26 -7.98 8.13
N ALA A 115 0.85 -7.75 7.41
CA ALA A 115 0.92 -6.77 6.34
C ALA A 115 0.68 -7.41 4.97
N HIS A 116 -0.06 -6.68 4.12
CA HIS A 116 -0.42 -7.06 2.75
C HIS A 116 -0.10 -5.93 1.79
N LEU A 117 0.45 -6.29 0.63
CA LEU A 117 0.74 -5.38 -0.47
C LEU A 117 -0.54 -5.01 -1.23
N LEU A 118 -0.77 -3.73 -1.50
CA LEU A 118 -1.74 -3.31 -2.52
C LEU A 118 -1.11 -3.41 -3.90
N THR A 119 -1.59 -4.35 -4.71
CA THR A 119 -1.03 -4.63 -6.03
C THR A 119 -1.22 -3.43 -6.98
N GLY A 120 -0.10 -2.95 -7.54
CA GLY A 120 -0.09 -1.80 -8.44
C GLY A 120 -0.17 -0.43 -7.75
N GLY A 121 -0.40 -0.40 -6.43
CA GLY A 121 -0.37 0.80 -5.61
C GLY A 121 -1.31 1.92 -6.05
N TYR A 122 -0.92 3.17 -5.76
CA TYR A 122 -1.72 4.35 -6.09
C TYR A 122 -1.93 4.53 -7.60
N ASN A 123 -0.95 4.16 -8.43
CA ASN A 123 -1.09 4.24 -9.89
C ASN A 123 -2.20 3.34 -10.41
N ALA A 124 -2.29 2.10 -9.91
CA ALA A 124 -3.38 1.20 -10.28
C ALA A 124 -4.72 1.68 -9.72
N TRP A 125 -4.76 2.19 -8.49
CA TRP A 125 -5.94 2.81 -7.91
C TRP A 125 -6.46 3.96 -8.78
N HIS A 126 -5.57 4.89 -9.13
CA HIS A 126 -5.91 6.05 -9.96
C HIS A 126 -6.45 5.62 -11.32
N LYS A 127 -5.76 4.68 -12.00
CA LYS A 127 -6.12 4.26 -13.36
C LYS A 127 -7.36 3.37 -13.41
N ARG A 128 -7.57 2.49 -12.43
CA ARG A 128 -8.60 1.44 -12.50
C ARG A 128 -9.84 1.75 -11.69
N ILE A 129 -9.70 2.57 -10.62
CA ILE A 129 -10.79 2.92 -9.72
C ILE A 129 -11.28 4.34 -9.98
N LEU A 130 -10.36 5.34 -10.02
CA LEU A 130 -10.78 6.73 -10.18
C LEU A 130 -11.04 7.10 -11.65
N ASN A 131 -10.22 6.60 -12.59
CA ASN A 131 -10.28 6.96 -14.01
C ASN A 131 -10.17 5.70 -14.88
N PRO A 132 -11.18 4.79 -14.84
CA PRO A 132 -11.17 3.60 -15.69
C PRO A 132 -11.28 4.01 -17.16
N ASP A 133 -10.39 3.47 -18.00
CA ASP A 133 -10.43 3.63 -19.44
C ASP A 133 -11.47 2.67 -20.00
N ILE A 134 -12.70 3.17 -20.18
CA ILE A 134 -13.84 2.40 -20.69
C ILE A 134 -14.14 2.91 -22.10
N SER A 135 -13.88 2.07 -23.10
CA SER A 135 -14.14 2.39 -24.50
C SER A 135 -15.66 2.47 -24.79
N ALA A 136 -16.03 3.27 -25.80
CA ALA A 136 -17.43 3.37 -26.24
C ALA A 136 -18.01 2.01 -26.67
N ALA A 137 -17.19 1.12 -27.23
CA ALA A 137 -17.63 -0.24 -27.61
C ALA A 137 -17.93 -1.14 -26.41
N GLU A 138 -17.27 -0.91 -25.26
CA GLU A 138 -17.55 -1.63 -24.02
C GLU A 138 -18.81 -1.13 -23.32
N LEU A 139 -19.23 0.10 -23.60
CA LEU A 139 -20.49 0.66 -23.09
C LEU A 139 -21.72 0.04 -23.77
N ASP A 140 -21.63 -0.37 -25.04
CA ASP A 140 -22.71 -0.99 -25.78
C ASP A 140 -22.93 -2.49 -25.44
N GLY A 141 -21.87 -3.12 -24.90
CA GLY A 141 -21.88 -4.53 -24.48
C GLY A 141 -21.69 -4.68 -22.98
N GLU A 142 -22.57 -4.09 -22.17
CA GLU A 142 -22.46 -3.94 -20.71
C GLU A 142 -22.02 -5.24 -20.01
N SER A 143 -20.69 -5.44 -19.89
CA SER A 143 -20.14 -6.52 -19.08
C SER A 143 -20.21 -6.11 -17.60
N LEU A 144 -20.45 -7.08 -16.70
CA LEU A 144 -20.48 -6.85 -15.25
C LEU A 144 -19.23 -6.09 -14.76
N LYS A 145 -18.08 -6.34 -15.39
CA LYS A 145 -16.81 -5.67 -15.06
C LYS A 145 -16.85 -4.17 -15.39
N VAL A 146 -17.44 -3.77 -16.48
CA VAL A 146 -17.56 -2.35 -16.88
C VAL A 146 -18.51 -1.61 -15.95
N SER A 147 -19.65 -2.22 -15.61
CA SER A 147 -20.60 -1.60 -14.67
C SER A 147 -19.98 -1.45 -13.27
N GLU A 148 -19.20 -2.40 -12.82
CA GLU A 148 -18.48 -2.33 -11.56
C GLU A 148 -17.41 -1.23 -11.54
N GLN A 149 -16.58 -1.11 -12.59
CA GLN A 149 -15.60 -0.05 -12.73
C GLN A 149 -16.24 1.34 -12.74
N ARG A 150 -17.39 1.50 -13.41
CA ARG A 150 -18.14 2.75 -13.38
C ARG A 150 -18.69 3.06 -12.00
N ALA A 151 -19.19 2.06 -11.30
CA ALA A 151 -19.70 2.22 -9.94
C ALA A 151 -18.60 2.70 -8.99
N TYR A 152 -17.40 2.13 -9.07
CA TYR A 152 -16.26 2.60 -8.29
C TYR A 152 -15.89 4.05 -8.61
N ALA A 153 -15.75 4.40 -9.88
CA ALA A 153 -15.43 5.76 -10.28
C ALA A 153 -16.51 6.76 -9.81
N CYS A 154 -17.79 6.43 -9.97
CA CYS A 154 -18.88 7.27 -9.49
C CYS A 154 -18.86 7.45 -7.97
N TYR A 155 -18.57 6.40 -7.21
CA TYR A 155 -18.49 6.47 -5.75
C TYR A 155 -17.34 7.37 -5.29
N PHE A 156 -16.11 7.04 -5.69
CA PHE A 156 -14.92 7.74 -5.16
C PHE A 156 -14.69 9.13 -5.74
N VAL A 157 -15.11 9.38 -7.00
CA VAL A 157 -15.01 10.71 -7.61
C VAL A 157 -16.24 11.55 -7.25
N GLY A 158 -17.42 10.96 -7.17
CA GLY A 158 -18.66 11.64 -6.80
C GLY A 158 -18.66 12.15 -5.37
N GLU A 159 -18.15 11.39 -4.40
CA GLU A 159 -18.04 11.82 -3.00
C GLU A 159 -17.04 12.95 -2.80
N ARG A 160 -15.92 12.96 -3.54
CA ARG A 160 -14.96 14.07 -3.54
C ARG A 160 -15.51 15.33 -4.18
N SER A 161 -16.45 15.18 -5.11
CA SER A 161 -17.14 16.27 -5.80
C SER A 161 -18.40 16.68 -5.06
N GLY A 162 -18.36 16.92 -3.77
CA GLY A 162 -19.46 17.53 -3.00
C GLY A 162 -19.99 18.85 -3.60
N ALA A 163 -19.59 19.14 -4.81
CA ALA A 163 -20.13 20.09 -5.77
C ALA A 163 -19.87 19.54 -7.17
N LEU A 164 -20.89 18.91 -7.77
CA LEU A 164 -20.98 18.81 -9.22
C LEU A 164 -21.14 20.23 -9.81
N GLN A 165 -20.09 21.01 -9.74
CA GLN A 165 -19.87 22.07 -10.68
C GLN A 165 -19.06 21.48 -11.82
N ARG A 166 -19.74 21.18 -12.93
CA ARG A 166 -19.10 21.08 -14.23
C ARG A 166 -18.30 22.35 -14.45
N SER A 167 -17.03 22.29 -14.18
CA SER A 167 -16.08 23.21 -14.82
C SER A 167 -15.77 22.58 -16.17
N ASP A 168 -16.20 23.22 -17.24
CA ASP A 168 -15.76 22.93 -18.61
C ASP A 168 -14.25 23.26 -18.71
N SER A 169 -13.41 22.40 -18.17
CA SER A 169 -11.98 22.38 -18.46
C SER A 169 -11.66 20.94 -18.89
N ASP A 170 -11.79 20.72 -20.20
CA ASP A 170 -11.29 19.55 -20.92
C ASP A 170 -9.75 19.49 -20.92
N GLU A 171 -9.09 19.77 -19.81
CA GLU A 171 -7.68 19.46 -19.70
C GLU A 171 -7.52 18.06 -19.14
N PRO A 172 -7.00 17.11 -19.92
CA PRO A 172 -6.68 15.79 -19.41
C PRO A 172 -5.65 15.93 -18.30
N PHE A 173 -5.90 15.31 -17.16
CA PHE A 173 -4.91 15.19 -16.09
C PHE A 173 -3.62 14.60 -16.67
N VAL A 174 -2.57 15.39 -16.73
CA VAL A 174 -1.22 14.93 -17.07
C VAL A 174 -0.58 14.52 -15.75
N PRO A 175 -0.37 13.21 -15.50
CA PRO A 175 0.36 12.79 -14.31
C PRO A 175 1.75 13.45 -14.35
N PRO A 176 2.30 13.88 -13.19
CA PRO A 176 3.65 14.41 -13.15
C PRO A 176 4.59 13.37 -13.74
N VAL A 177 5.25 13.72 -14.84
CA VAL A 177 6.33 12.93 -15.41
C VAL A 177 7.49 13.08 -14.44
N PHE A 178 7.73 12.05 -13.64
CA PHE A 178 9.00 11.97 -12.94
C PHE A 178 10.06 11.73 -14.00
N GLU A 179 10.87 12.75 -14.30
CA GLU A 179 12.10 12.54 -15.05
C GLU A 179 12.87 11.46 -14.28
N GLU A 180 13.11 10.35 -14.96
CA GLU A 180 14.10 9.38 -14.47
C GLU A 180 15.34 10.19 -14.16
N ILE A 181 15.78 10.16 -12.89
CA ILE A 181 17.08 10.72 -12.52
C ILE A 181 18.06 9.93 -13.37
N GLY A 182 18.47 10.57 -14.49
CA GLY A 182 19.38 9.99 -15.44
C GLY A 182 20.62 9.49 -14.72
N ASP A 183 21.21 8.44 -15.26
CA ASP A 183 22.44 7.77 -14.84
C ASP A 183 23.60 8.76 -14.54
N GLU A 184 23.54 9.47 -13.41
CA GLU A 184 24.70 10.16 -12.82
C GLU A 184 25.55 9.20 -11.94
N LEU A 185 25.48 7.90 -12.24
CA LEU A 185 26.37 6.90 -11.61
C LEU A 185 27.66 6.64 -12.37
N GLU A 186 27.91 7.34 -13.50
CA GLU A 186 29.13 7.13 -14.28
C GLU A 186 30.38 7.90 -13.80
N ASP A 187 30.27 8.79 -12.80
CA ASP A 187 31.40 9.58 -12.30
C ASP A 187 31.88 9.21 -10.88
N LEU A 188 31.65 7.99 -10.44
CA LEU A 188 32.32 7.51 -9.23
C LEU A 188 33.74 7.05 -9.60
N PRO A 189 34.79 7.66 -9.03
CA PRO A 189 36.15 7.21 -9.25
C PRO A 189 36.30 5.76 -8.76
N PRO A 190 37.10 4.93 -9.47
CA PRO A 190 37.30 3.54 -9.07
C PRO A 190 37.87 3.46 -7.65
N PRO A 191 37.49 2.43 -6.86
CA PRO A 191 38.01 2.25 -5.52
C PRO A 191 39.53 2.16 -5.58
N SER A 192 40.22 2.99 -4.77
CA SER A 192 41.66 2.97 -4.65
C SER A 192 42.13 1.60 -4.11
N GLU A 193 42.90 0.89 -4.90
CA GLU A 193 43.68 -0.29 -4.46
C GLU A 193 44.81 0.16 -3.55
N GLU A 194 44.55 0.24 -2.26
CA GLU A 194 45.56 0.23 -1.19
C GLU A 194 44.91 -0.52 -0.02
N GLY A 195 45.36 -1.64 0.38
CA GLY A 195 46.59 -2.34 0.49
C GLY A 195 46.59 -3.17 1.77
N CYS A 196 47.07 -4.38 1.66
CA CYS A 196 47.39 -5.35 2.69
C CYS A 196 46.23 -5.98 3.49
#